data_a247754f9b53c3610a00897f464215db
#
_entry.id   a247754f9b53c3610a00897f464215db
#
_cell.length_a   1.000
_cell.length_b   1.000
_cell.length_c   1.000
_cell.angle_alpha   90.00
_cell.angle_beta   90.00
_cell.angle_gamma   90.00
#
_symmetry.space_group_name_H-M   'P 1'
#
loop_
_entity.id
_entity.type
_entity.pdbx_description
1 polymer ?
#
loop_
_entity_poly.entity_id
_entity_poly.type
_entity_poly.pdbx_seq_one_letter_code
_entity_poly.pdbx_strand_id
1 'polypeptide(L)'
;MKKVVIVEDFCIACYNCEVACVATHSRSEEPIKAYKRENLRGRSNTLVEVNGPIAFSAMCRHCKHPWCLDTCISGAIQRLDNGIVYLDEERCVGCWGCVLGCPY
;
A
#
# COMPACT_ATOMS: atom_id res chain seq x y z
N MET A 1 11.40 -10.86 8.12
CA MET A 1 10.07 -10.40 7.70
C MET A 1 9.76 -10.92 6.29
N LYS A 2 8.58 -11.46 6.11
CA LYS A 2 8.11 -11.83 4.76
C LYS A 2 7.66 -10.56 4.04
N LYS A 3 8.10 -10.36 2.81
CA LYS A 3 7.73 -9.22 1.97
C LYS A 3 7.09 -9.72 0.67
N VAL A 4 6.12 -8.99 0.18
CA VAL A 4 5.61 -9.16 -1.18
C VAL A 4 6.56 -8.42 -2.12
N VAL A 5 7.04 -9.11 -3.13
CA VAL A 5 7.91 -8.55 -4.16
C VAL A 5 7.16 -8.55 -5.48
N ILE A 6 7.13 -7.41 -6.12
CA ILE A 6 6.47 -7.24 -7.42
C ILE A 6 7.53 -7.39 -8.50
N VAL A 7 7.26 -8.26 -9.46
CA VAL A 7 8.08 -8.43 -10.66
C VAL A 7 7.36 -7.71 -11.81
N GLU A 8 7.83 -6.54 -12.16
CA GLU A 8 7.17 -5.62 -13.08
C GLU A 8 6.97 -6.23 -14.48
N ASP A 9 7.92 -7.03 -14.93
CA ASP A 9 7.87 -7.68 -16.26
C ASP A 9 6.68 -8.64 -16.44
N PHE A 10 6.12 -9.14 -15.35
CA PHE A 10 4.99 -10.06 -15.37
C PHE A 10 3.63 -9.41 -15.07
N CYS A 11 3.60 -8.12 -14.82
CA CYS A 11 2.34 -7.42 -14.56
C CYS A 11 1.51 -7.28 -15.84
N ILE A 12 0.32 -7.85 -15.82
CA ILE A 12 -0.64 -7.82 -16.95
C ILE A 12 -1.86 -6.94 -16.66
N ALA A 13 -1.83 -6.15 -15.63
CA ALA A 13 -2.95 -5.29 -15.20
C ALA A 13 -4.26 -6.06 -14.92
N CYS A 14 -4.18 -7.25 -14.35
CA CYS A 14 -5.36 -8.06 -14.02
C CYS A 14 -6.09 -7.59 -12.76
N TYR A 15 -5.51 -6.68 -11.95
CA TYR A 15 -6.05 -6.15 -10.70
C TYR A 15 -6.29 -7.19 -9.59
N ASN A 16 -5.86 -8.43 -9.75
CA ASN A 16 -6.03 -9.46 -8.71
C ASN A 16 -5.32 -9.11 -7.40
N CYS A 17 -4.18 -8.42 -7.45
CA CYS A 17 -3.46 -7.96 -6.27
C CYS A 17 -4.26 -6.94 -5.45
N GLU A 18 -4.98 -6.03 -6.10
CA GLU A 18 -5.87 -5.09 -5.42
C GLU A 18 -7.07 -5.80 -4.78
N VAL A 19 -7.70 -6.70 -5.52
CA VAL A 19 -8.83 -7.50 -5.01
C VAL A 19 -8.40 -8.36 -3.83
N ALA A 20 -7.27 -9.03 -3.92
CA ALA A 20 -6.71 -9.84 -2.83
C ALA A 20 -6.38 -8.98 -1.60
N CYS A 21 -5.82 -7.78 -1.79
CA CYS A 21 -5.52 -6.85 -0.72
C CYS A 21 -6.79 -6.42 0.02
N VAL A 22 -7.82 -6.01 -0.71
CA VAL A 22 -9.12 -5.62 -0.14
C VAL A 22 -9.77 -6.79 0.61
N ALA A 23 -9.76 -7.99 0.03
CA ALA A 23 -10.33 -9.18 0.65
C ALA A 23 -9.62 -9.56 1.96
N THR A 24 -8.29 -9.55 1.96
CA THR A 24 -7.47 -9.89 3.14
C THR A 24 -7.68 -8.91 4.30
N HIS A 25 -7.89 -7.63 4.00
CA HIS A 25 -8.14 -6.60 5.01
C HIS A 25 -9.63 -6.41 5.34
N SER A 26 -10.52 -7.20 4.76
CA SER A 26 -11.95 -7.20 5.07
C SER A 26 -12.26 -8.09 6.27
N ARG A 27 -13.42 -7.87 6.89
CA ARG A 27 -13.89 -8.72 7.99
C ARG A 27 -14.25 -10.13 7.55
N SER A 28 -14.74 -10.27 6.33
CA SER A 28 -15.23 -11.55 5.79
C SER A 28 -14.14 -12.39 5.11
N GLU A 29 -12.99 -11.76 4.81
CA GLU A 29 -11.86 -12.37 4.07
C GLU A 29 -12.25 -13.00 2.71
N GLU A 30 -13.49 -12.78 2.27
CA GLU A 30 -14.00 -13.24 0.98
C GLU A 30 -14.33 -12.05 0.06
N PRO A 31 -13.82 -12.01 -1.19
CA PRO A 31 -13.97 -10.86 -2.09
C PRO A 31 -15.43 -10.47 -2.35
N ILE A 32 -16.29 -11.47 -2.59
CA ILE A 32 -17.70 -11.24 -2.93
C ILE A 32 -18.49 -10.68 -1.75
N LYS A 33 -18.26 -11.25 -0.55
CA LYS A 33 -18.92 -10.78 0.67
C LYS A 33 -18.42 -9.40 1.08
N ALA A 34 -17.12 -9.16 0.98
CA ALA A 34 -16.50 -7.87 1.24
C ALA A 34 -17.10 -6.77 0.34
N TYR A 35 -17.19 -7.04 -0.95
CA TYR A 35 -17.76 -6.11 -1.93
C TYR A 35 -19.23 -5.77 -1.66
N LYS A 36 -20.06 -6.79 -1.36
CA LYS A 36 -21.51 -6.61 -1.17
C LYS A 36 -21.89 -6.00 0.18
N ARG A 37 -21.15 -6.31 1.24
CA ARG A 37 -21.57 -5.99 2.61
C ARG A 37 -20.79 -4.88 3.28
N GLU A 38 -19.53 -4.64 2.90
CA GLU A 38 -18.62 -3.79 3.68
C GLU A 38 -18.26 -2.46 3.01
N ASN A 39 -18.73 -2.19 1.80
CA ASN A 39 -18.47 -0.94 1.06
C ASN A 39 -17.00 -0.51 1.10
N LEU A 40 -16.09 -1.40 0.71
CA LEU A 40 -14.64 -1.25 0.81
C LEU A 40 -14.00 -0.50 -0.36
N ARG A 41 -14.74 0.36 -1.04
CA ARG A 41 -14.23 1.10 -2.21
C ARG A 41 -12.99 1.92 -1.85
N GLY A 42 -11.93 1.75 -2.64
CA GLY A 42 -10.72 2.55 -2.55
C GLY A 42 -9.80 2.25 -1.37
N ARG A 43 -9.93 1.09 -0.72
CA ARG A 43 -9.13 0.70 0.45
C ARG A 43 -8.01 -0.31 0.16
N SER A 44 -7.61 -0.47 -1.08
CA SER A 44 -6.44 -1.28 -1.40
C SER A 44 -5.15 -0.56 -1.01
N ASN A 45 -4.21 -1.27 -0.39
CA ASN A 45 -2.87 -0.77 -0.11
C ASN A 45 -1.92 -0.98 -1.30
N THR A 46 -2.44 -1.51 -2.38
CA THR A 46 -1.76 -1.75 -3.64
C THR A 46 -2.51 -1.03 -4.75
N LEU A 47 -1.81 -0.34 -5.61
CA LEU A 47 -2.39 0.38 -6.74
C LEU A 47 -1.79 -0.12 -8.04
N VAL A 48 -2.62 -0.58 -8.96
CA VAL A 48 -2.18 -0.95 -10.32
C VAL A 48 -2.29 0.27 -11.23
N GLU A 49 -1.17 0.65 -11.78
CA GLU A 49 -1.05 1.74 -12.76
C GLU A 49 -0.80 1.19 -14.15
N VAL A 50 -1.48 1.73 -15.14
CA VAL A 50 -1.34 1.34 -16.55
C VAL A 50 -1.01 2.59 -17.38
N ASN A 51 0.07 2.52 -18.14
CA ASN A 51 0.45 3.57 -19.08
C ASN A 51 0.83 2.95 -20.42
N GLY A 52 -0.12 2.97 -21.36
CA GLY A 52 0.06 2.30 -22.66
C GLY A 52 0.29 0.79 -22.50
N PRO A 53 1.39 0.27 -23.04
CA PRO A 53 1.72 -1.17 -22.94
C PRO A 53 2.36 -1.55 -21.59
N ILE A 54 2.64 -0.58 -20.73
CA ILE A 54 3.33 -0.78 -19.45
C ILE A 54 2.32 -0.78 -18.33
N ALA A 55 2.35 -1.80 -17.48
CA ALA A 55 1.57 -1.88 -16.27
C ALA A 55 2.46 -2.30 -15.09
N PHE A 56 2.19 -1.77 -13.91
CA PHE A 56 2.86 -2.20 -12.69
C PHE A 56 1.97 -2.03 -11.47
N SER A 57 2.25 -2.79 -10.44
CA SER A 57 1.57 -2.70 -9.15
C SER A 57 2.45 -1.94 -8.17
N ALA A 58 1.99 -0.77 -7.73
CA ALA A 58 2.69 0.05 -6.74
C ALA A 58 2.23 -0.30 -5.33
N MET A 59 3.16 -0.54 -4.43
CA MET A 59 2.89 -0.77 -3.02
C MET A 59 4.07 -0.37 -2.15
N CYS A 60 3.81 -0.19 -0.85
CA CYS A 60 4.88 0.08 0.11
C CYS A 60 5.87 -1.07 0.18
N ARG A 61 7.15 -0.77 0.03
CA ARG A 61 8.24 -1.75 0.10
C ARG A 61 8.83 -1.94 1.50
N HIS A 62 8.31 -1.23 2.49
CA HIS A 62 8.84 -1.26 3.86
C HIS A 62 10.36 -1.15 3.89
N CYS A 63 10.87 -0.03 3.37
CA CYS A 63 12.28 0.20 3.14
C CYS A 63 13.11 0.04 4.41
N LYS A 64 14.35 -0.42 4.26
CA LYS A 64 15.31 -0.50 5.36
C LYS A 64 15.67 0.90 5.88
N HIS A 65 15.79 1.87 4.99
CA HIS A 65 15.99 3.29 5.28
C HIS A 65 14.82 4.08 4.67
N PRO A 66 13.71 4.22 5.40
CA PRO A 66 12.50 4.82 4.84
C PRO A 66 12.59 6.35 4.82
N TRP A 67 12.73 6.94 3.65
CA TRP A 67 12.73 8.40 3.46
C TRP A 67 11.45 9.07 3.94
N CYS A 68 10.32 8.36 3.82
CA CYS A 68 9.04 8.84 4.31
C CYS A 68 9.03 9.08 5.82
N LEU A 69 9.75 8.27 6.58
CA LEU A 69 9.91 8.45 8.02
C LEU A 69 10.71 9.71 8.34
N ASP A 70 11.79 9.93 7.59
CA ASP A 70 12.68 11.09 7.78
C ASP A 70 11.99 12.41 7.39
N THR A 71 11.09 12.38 6.41
CA THR A 71 10.35 13.56 5.95
C THR A 71 9.08 13.83 6.72
N CYS A 72 8.64 12.94 7.59
CA CYS A 72 7.41 13.11 8.36
C CYS A 72 7.58 14.14 9.49
N ILE A 73 6.95 15.31 9.33
CA ILE A 73 7.06 16.42 10.28
C ILE A 73 6.33 16.17 11.60
N SER A 74 5.29 15.34 11.59
CA SER A 74 4.48 15.03 12.79
C SER A 74 4.92 13.76 13.52
N GLY A 75 5.87 12.99 12.95
CA GLY A 75 6.27 11.70 13.49
C GLY A 75 5.20 10.61 13.37
N ALA A 76 4.24 10.80 12.46
CA ALA A 76 3.15 9.85 12.23
C ALA A 76 3.63 8.54 11.58
N ILE A 77 4.71 8.60 10.79
CA ILE A 77 5.29 7.40 10.18
C ILE A 77 6.29 6.79 11.13
N GLN A 78 6.10 5.52 11.42
CA GLN A 78 6.91 4.77 12.36
C GLN A 78 7.33 3.44 11.77
N ARG A 79 8.42 2.89 12.26
CA ARG A 79 8.91 1.58 11.89
C ARG A 79 8.90 0.66 13.10
N LEU A 80 8.25 -0.48 12.96
CA LEU A 80 8.24 -1.52 13.99
C LEU A 80 9.56 -2.32 13.98
N ASP A 81 9.84 -3.00 15.09
CA ASP A 81 11.02 -3.87 15.23
C ASP A 81 11.07 -4.99 14.19
N ASN A 82 9.90 -5.44 13.73
CA ASN A 82 9.78 -6.42 12.65
C ASN A 82 10.06 -5.86 11.24
N GLY A 83 10.34 -4.55 11.14
CA GLY A 83 10.67 -3.87 9.88
C GLY A 83 9.48 -3.31 9.11
N ILE A 84 8.27 -3.44 9.61
CA ILE A 84 7.08 -2.86 8.99
C ILE A 84 7.07 -1.35 9.21
N VAL A 85 6.92 -0.59 8.15
CA VAL A 85 6.69 0.86 8.17
C VAL A 85 5.17 1.09 8.13
N TYR A 86 4.64 1.83 9.08
CA TYR A 86 3.21 2.11 9.16
C TYR A 86 2.94 3.59 9.44
N LEU A 87 1.74 4.02 9.15
CA LEU A 87 1.24 5.37 9.38
C LEU A 87 0.27 5.36 10.56
N ASP A 88 0.54 6.21 11.55
CA ASP A 88 -0.39 6.53 12.62
C ASP A 88 -1.30 7.67 12.16
N GLU A 89 -2.54 7.34 11.81
CA GLU A 89 -3.50 8.30 11.27
C GLU A 89 -3.88 9.42 12.26
N GLU A 90 -3.82 9.14 13.57
CA GLU A 90 -4.12 10.13 14.61
C GLU A 90 -3.08 11.23 14.69
N ARG A 91 -1.83 10.93 14.37
CA ARG A 91 -0.72 11.90 14.36
C ARG A 91 -0.53 12.59 13.02
N CYS A 92 -1.10 12.05 11.96
CA CYS A 92 -0.94 12.56 10.61
C CYS A 92 -1.61 13.92 10.43
N VAL A 93 -0.88 14.91 9.93
CA VAL A 93 -1.39 16.26 9.63
C VAL A 93 -1.77 16.45 8.15
N GLY A 94 -1.58 15.45 7.33
CA GLY A 94 -1.97 15.48 5.91
C GLY A 94 -1.08 16.34 5.01
N CYS A 95 0.19 16.53 5.36
CA CYS A 95 1.11 17.40 4.60
C CYS A 95 1.64 16.79 3.30
N TRP A 96 1.45 15.47 3.07
CA TRP A 96 1.90 14.74 1.88
C TRP A 96 3.43 14.71 1.65
N GLY A 97 4.22 15.14 2.61
CA GLY A 97 5.69 15.09 2.53
C GLY A 97 6.24 13.68 2.32
N CYS A 98 5.61 12.68 2.93
CA CYS A 98 5.96 11.28 2.77
C CYS A 98 5.80 10.77 1.33
N VAL A 99 4.77 11.25 0.64
CA VAL A 99 4.53 10.90 -0.78
C VAL A 99 5.60 11.50 -1.67
N LEU A 100 5.98 12.76 -1.43
CA LEU A 100 7.05 13.42 -2.18
C LEU A 100 8.42 12.80 -1.90
N GLY A 101 8.67 12.31 -0.70
CA GLY A 101 9.92 11.67 -0.32
C GLY A 101 10.05 10.21 -0.74
N CYS A 102 8.95 9.57 -1.15
CA CYS A 102 8.97 8.17 -1.54
C CYS A 102 9.49 8.00 -2.98
N PRO A 103 10.55 7.19 -3.21
CA PRO A 103 11.06 6.95 -4.57
C PRO A 103 10.22 5.93 -5.36
N TYR A 104 9.23 5.33 -4.74
CA TYR A 104 8.33 4.32 -5.29
C TYR A 104 6.88 4.81 -5.27
#